data_bceb2f44763523fc15e70b96640aed2f
#
_entry.id   bceb2f44763523fc15e70b96640aed2f
#
_cell.length_a   1.000
_cell.length_b   1.000
_cell.length_c   1.000
_cell.angle_alpha   90.00
_cell.angle_beta   90.00
_cell.angle_gamma   90.00
#
_symmetry.space_group_name_H-M   'P 1'
#
loop_
_entity.id
_entity.type
_entity.pdbx_description
1 polymer ?
#
loop_
_entity_poly.entity_id
_entity_poly.type
_entity_poly.pdbx_seq_one_letter_code
_entity_poly.pdbx_strand_id
1 'polypeptide(L)'
;MYKRQRLASQKARELINVGKEVEFICVGKKGKASLSSEFGDKIIDFFDFSEVRNLSFVQGDQIAQKIITLFEEDKFDICHLYFSKFESVLTQIPTEQVIIPCNLQVDDNEDSPSQEACYEYEPGEVEILSDLLPKNLSIQVFSALLENFASEQGARMTAMDNATRNADEMIDKLTITYNRSRQATITSELIEIISGAEAL
;
A
#
# COMPACT_ATOMS: atom_id res chain seq x y z
N MET A 1 -0.73 4.34 6.10
CA MET A 1 -0.41 4.62 4.70
C MET A 1 1.08 4.92 4.46
N TYR A 2 1.74 5.68 5.32
CA TYR A 2 3.16 6.06 5.16
C TYR A 2 4.19 5.02 5.65
N LYS A 3 3.76 3.92 6.27
CA LYS A 3 4.69 2.95 6.88
C LYS A 3 5.66 2.31 5.87
N ARG A 4 5.17 1.92 4.68
CA ARG A 4 6.02 1.32 3.64
C ARG A 4 7.03 2.30 3.05
N GLN A 5 6.62 3.57 2.83
CA GLN A 5 7.54 4.60 2.34
C GLN A 5 8.65 4.87 3.36
N ARG A 6 8.29 4.88 4.65
CA ARG A 6 9.25 5.02 5.74
C ARG A 6 10.25 3.86 5.78
N LEU A 7 9.77 2.62 5.57
CA LEU A 7 10.62 1.44 5.47
C LEU A 7 11.58 1.57 4.29
N ALA A 8 11.08 1.92 3.10
CA ALA A 8 11.90 2.12 1.90
C ALA A 8 12.93 3.23 2.09
N SER A 9 12.55 4.39 2.67
CA SER A 9 13.48 5.50 2.94
C SER A 9 14.55 5.11 3.96
N GLN A 10 14.18 4.37 5.00
CA GLN A 10 15.14 3.90 6.00
C GLN A 10 16.16 2.97 5.38
N LYS A 11 15.72 2.00 4.59
CA LYS A 11 16.61 1.06 3.89
C LYS A 11 17.51 1.74 2.88
N ALA A 12 16.96 2.71 2.15
CA ALA A 12 17.73 3.50 1.21
C ALA A 12 18.87 4.29 1.90
N ARG A 13 18.59 4.90 3.06
CA ARG A 13 19.63 5.58 3.85
C ARG A 13 20.72 4.62 4.32
N GLU A 14 20.33 3.42 4.78
CA GLU A 14 21.29 2.38 5.17
C GLU A 14 22.22 2.00 4.01
N LEU A 15 21.66 1.79 2.81
CA LEU A 15 22.43 1.44 1.62
C LEU A 15 23.35 2.58 1.17
N ILE A 16 22.86 3.81 1.19
CA ILE A 16 23.67 5.00 0.84
C ILE A 16 24.81 5.19 1.84
N ASN A 17 24.57 4.96 3.14
CA ASN A 17 25.63 5.05 4.16
C ASN A 17 26.73 3.99 3.99
N VAL A 18 26.40 2.86 3.38
CA VAL A 18 27.37 1.80 3.01
C VAL A 18 28.07 2.12 1.67
N GLY A 19 27.72 3.24 1.03
CA GLY A 19 28.34 3.68 -0.24
C GLY A 19 27.72 3.06 -1.48
N LYS A 20 26.51 2.50 -1.39
CA LYS A 20 25.75 1.97 -2.54
C LYS A 20 24.93 3.08 -3.19
N GLU A 21 24.84 3.04 -4.50
CA GLU A 21 23.89 3.88 -5.24
C GLU A 21 22.49 3.31 -5.13
N VAL A 22 21.50 4.19 -4.95
CA VAL A 22 20.09 3.82 -4.79
C VAL A 22 19.26 4.67 -5.72
N GLU A 23 18.43 4.01 -6.51
CA GLU A 23 17.46 4.62 -7.41
C GLU A 23 16.04 4.13 -7.09
N PHE A 24 15.03 4.93 -7.44
CA PHE A 24 13.66 4.62 -7.14
C PHE A 24 12.79 4.62 -8.38
N ILE A 25 11.93 3.61 -8.48
CA ILE A 25 10.76 3.60 -9.36
C ILE A 25 9.53 3.77 -8.47
N CYS A 26 8.79 4.83 -8.69
CA CYS A 26 7.62 5.12 -7.86
C CYS A 26 6.33 4.69 -8.57
N VAL A 27 5.48 3.94 -7.87
CA VAL A 27 4.15 3.60 -8.33
C VAL A 27 3.11 4.33 -7.47
N GLY A 28 2.41 5.30 -8.07
CA GLY A 28 1.39 6.12 -7.44
C GLY A 28 1.88 7.46 -6.88
N LYS A 29 1.02 8.48 -7.01
CA LYS A 29 1.30 9.91 -6.66
C LYS A 29 1.78 10.10 -5.22
N LYS A 30 1.17 9.42 -4.25
CA LYS A 30 1.51 9.56 -2.82
C LYS A 30 2.90 9.00 -2.50
N GLY A 31 3.33 7.94 -3.22
CA GLY A 31 4.67 7.38 -3.09
C GLY A 31 5.71 8.38 -3.57
N LYS A 32 5.52 8.89 -4.79
CA LYS A 32 6.38 9.92 -5.37
C LYS A 32 6.48 11.15 -4.48
N ALA A 33 5.37 11.73 -4.06
CA ALA A 33 5.36 12.93 -3.23
C ALA A 33 6.11 12.76 -1.89
N SER A 34 6.01 11.57 -1.28
CA SER A 34 6.73 11.29 -0.02
C SER A 34 8.23 11.13 -0.21
N LEU A 35 8.67 10.53 -1.32
CA LEU A 35 10.08 10.28 -1.59
C LEU A 35 10.77 11.49 -2.25
N SER A 36 10.03 12.32 -3.00
CA SER A 36 10.60 13.49 -3.69
C SER A 36 11.20 14.52 -2.75
N SER A 37 10.75 14.61 -1.50
CA SER A 37 11.29 15.57 -0.53
C SER A 37 12.73 15.23 -0.11
N GLU A 38 13.15 13.97 -0.18
CA GLU A 38 14.46 13.51 0.27
C GLU A 38 15.29 12.92 -0.86
N PHE A 39 14.66 12.24 -1.82
CA PHE A 39 15.29 11.46 -2.89
C PHE A 39 14.80 11.88 -4.28
N GLY A 40 14.40 13.15 -4.46
CA GLY A 40 13.83 13.63 -5.73
C GLY A 40 14.70 13.33 -6.95
N ASP A 41 16.00 13.56 -6.83
CA ASP A 41 16.99 13.36 -7.91
C ASP A 41 17.28 11.88 -8.20
N LYS A 42 16.86 10.99 -7.30
CA LYS A 42 17.06 9.52 -7.40
C LYS A 42 15.84 8.77 -7.93
N ILE A 43 14.77 9.50 -8.26
CA ILE A 43 13.57 8.91 -8.85
C ILE A 43 13.75 8.90 -10.37
N ILE A 44 14.00 7.70 -10.92
CA ILE A 44 14.21 7.50 -12.37
C ILE A 44 12.90 7.41 -13.14
N ASP A 45 11.85 6.82 -12.54
CA ASP A 45 10.58 6.64 -13.24
C ASP A 45 9.38 6.71 -12.29
N PHE A 46 8.20 6.97 -12.88
CA PHE A 46 6.97 7.13 -12.15
C PHE A 46 5.78 6.58 -12.93
N PHE A 47 5.06 5.63 -12.32
CA PHE A 47 3.83 5.07 -12.87
C PHE A 47 2.61 5.62 -12.11
N ASP A 48 1.67 6.23 -12.84
CA ASP A 48 0.43 6.73 -12.27
C ASP A 48 -0.77 5.91 -12.75
N PHE A 49 -1.34 5.16 -11.84
CA PHE A 49 -2.55 4.36 -12.08
C PHE A 49 -3.80 4.95 -11.41
N SER A 50 -3.80 6.24 -11.08
CA SER A 50 -4.93 6.91 -10.40
C SER A 50 -6.23 6.86 -11.20
N GLU A 51 -6.15 6.79 -12.53
CA GLU A 51 -7.31 6.75 -13.43
C GLU A 51 -7.78 5.32 -13.71
N VAL A 52 -6.99 4.33 -13.34
CA VAL A 52 -7.31 2.93 -13.57
C VAL A 52 -8.24 2.43 -12.46
N ARG A 53 -9.51 2.16 -12.82
CA ARG A 53 -10.51 1.66 -11.86
C ARG A 53 -10.23 0.22 -11.40
N ASN A 54 -9.80 -0.63 -12.32
CA ASN A 54 -9.49 -2.02 -12.06
C ASN A 54 -8.05 -2.31 -12.47
N LEU A 55 -7.22 -2.69 -11.50
CA LEU A 55 -5.87 -3.16 -11.77
C LEU A 55 -5.95 -4.47 -12.56
N SER A 56 -5.22 -4.56 -13.66
CA SER A 56 -5.07 -5.75 -14.49
C SER A 56 -3.60 -6.16 -14.54
N PHE A 57 -3.33 -7.33 -15.06
CA PHE A 57 -1.95 -7.82 -15.24
C PHE A 57 -1.10 -6.86 -16.09
N VAL A 58 -1.70 -6.15 -17.04
CA VAL A 58 -1.01 -5.20 -17.94
C VAL A 58 -0.22 -4.15 -17.17
N GLN A 59 -0.77 -3.59 -16.08
CA GLN A 59 -0.07 -2.59 -15.26
C GLN A 59 1.15 -3.19 -14.53
N GLY A 60 1.02 -4.42 -14.05
CA GLY A 60 2.14 -5.15 -13.44
C GLY A 60 3.24 -5.44 -14.45
N ASP A 61 2.85 -5.87 -15.64
CA ASP A 61 3.76 -6.18 -16.74
C ASP A 61 4.51 -4.93 -17.23
N GLN A 62 3.85 -3.79 -17.38
CA GLN A 62 4.51 -2.53 -17.75
C GLN A 62 5.64 -2.14 -16.80
N ILE A 63 5.44 -2.30 -15.48
CA ILE A 63 6.46 -2.02 -14.48
C ILE A 63 7.59 -3.04 -14.59
N ALA A 64 7.25 -4.33 -14.72
CA ALA A 64 8.23 -5.41 -14.82
C ALA A 64 9.11 -5.27 -16.06
N GLN A 65 8.54 -4.94 -17.22
CA GLN A 65 9.28 -4.68 -18.45
C GLN A 65 10.28 -3.52 -18.28
N LYS A 66 9.88 -2.46 -17.57
CA LYS A 66 10.79 -1.37 -17.27
C LYS A 66 11.97 -1.80 -16.39
N ILE A 67 11.68 -2.62 -15.36
CA ILE A 67 12.72 -3.17 -14.47
C ILE A 67 13.66 -4.08 -15.26
N ILE A 68 13.13 -4.94 -16.14
CA ILE A 68 13.94 -5.83 -16.98
C ILE A 68 14.85 -5.02 -17.90
N THR A 69 14.31 -4.01 -18.58
CA THR A 69 15.11 -3.14 -19.47
C THR A 69 16.27 -2.47 -18.73
N LEU A 70 16.03 -1.96 -17.51
CA LEU A 70 17.07 -1.34 -16.69
C LEU A 70 18.11 -2.36 -16.22
N PHE A 71 17.70 -3.59 -15.97
CA PHE A 71 18.61 -4.68 -15.60
C PHE A 71 19.49 -5.12 -16.78
N GLU A 72 18.91 -5.24 -17.99
CA GLU A 72 19.65 -5.54 -19.21
C GLU A 72 20.62 -4.44 -19.62
N GLU A 73 20.36 -3.19 -19.20
CA GLU A 73 21.27 -2.05 -19.35
C GLU A 73 22.35 -1.96 -18.25
N ASP A 74 22.50 -2.98 -17.40
CA ASP A 74 23.44 -3.05 -16.27
C ASP A 74 23.35 -1.85 -15.30
N LYS A 75 22.14 -1.28 -15.12
CA LYS A 75 21.97 -0.09 -14.26
C LYS A 75 21.86 -0.42 -12.78
N PHE A 76 21.55 -1.65 -12.42
CA PHE A 76 21.46 -2.09 -11.03
C PHE A 76 21.69 -3.59 -10.88
N ASP A 77 22.10 -4.01 -9.67
CA ASP A 77 22.34 -5.42 -9.32
C ASP A 77 21.20 -6.03 -8.55
N ILE A 78 20.54 -5.25 -7.68
CA ILE A 78 19.52 -5.74 -6.74
C ILE A 78 18.26 -4.87 -6.85
N CYS A 79 17.11 -5.52 -7.00
CA CYS A 79 15.81 -4.85 -7.00
C CYS A 79 14.98 -5.24 -5.78
N HIS A 80 14.64 -4.25 -4.95
CA HIS A 80 13.79 -4.38 -3.79
C HIS A 80 12.39 -3.83 -4.08
N LEU A 81 11.38 -4.61 -3.80
CA LEU A 81 9.98 -4.24 -3.93
C LEU A 81 9.38 -3.96 -2.56
N TYR A 82 8.82 -2.76 -2.36
CA TYR A 82 8.18 -2.34 -1.12
C TYR A 82 6.68 -2.18 -1.32
N PHE A 83 5.91 -2.97 -0.62
CA PHE A 83 4.45 -2.92 -0.68
C PHE A 83 3.81 -3.16 0.69
N SER A 84 2.50 -3.01 0.79
CA SER A 84 1.75 -3.36 1.99
C SER A 84 1.05 -4.69 1.76
N LYS A 85 1.49 -5.73 2.46
CA LYS A 85 0.83 -7.04 2.44
C LYS A 85 -0.47 -6.96 3.22
N PHE A 86 -1.53 -7.47 2.64
CA PHE A 86 -2.84 -7.54 3.27
C PHE A 86 -2.95 -8.80 4.12
N GLU A 87 -3.05 -8.65 5.42
CA GLU A 87 -3.27 -9.75 6.34
C GLU A 87 -4.74 -9.79 6.80
N SER A 88 -5.26 -8.63 7.15
CA SER A 88 -6.67 -8.45 7.51
C SER A 88 -7.09 -6.99 7.30
N VAL A 89 -8.39 -6.71 7.40
CA VAL A 89 -8.93 -5.34 7.30
C VAL A 89 -8.29 -4.40 8.33
N LEU A 90 -7.92 -4.92 9.50
CA LEU A 90 -7.28 -4.15 10.58
C LEU A 90 -5.77 -4.12 10.48
N THR A 91 -5.16 -5.14 9.86
CA THR A 91 -3.70 -5.34 9.87
C THR A 91 -3.17 -5.35 8.44
N GLN A 92 -2.33 -4.36 8.12
CA GLN A 92 -1.57 -4.31 6.87
C GLN A 92 -0.09 -4.18 7.22
N ILE A 93 0.72 -5.08 6.69
CA ILE A 93 2.15 -5.20 7.02
C ILE A 93 2.99 -4.59 5.90
N PRO A 94 3.81 -3.55 6.18
CA PRO A 94 4.81 -3.08 5.23
C PRO A 94 5.82 -4.19 4.98
N THR A 95 5.95 -4.63 3.75
CA THR A 95 6.81 -5.75 3.38
C THR A 95 7.86 -5.29 2.38
N GLU A 96 9.07 -5.79 2.56
CA GLU A 96 10.17 -5.72 1.63
C GLU A 96 10.33 -7.11 0.98
N GLN A 97 10.45 -7.15 -0.33
CA GLN A 97 10.72 -8.35 -1.09
C GLN A 97 11.82 -8.08 -2.10
N VAL A 98 12.84 -8.92 -2.13
CA VAL A 98 13.87 -8.90 -3.18
C VAL A 98 13.31 -9.67 -4.36
N ILE A 99 13.24 -9.02 -5.52
CA ILE A 99 12.73 -9.63 -6.75
C ILE A 99 13.84 -9.93 -7.75
N ILE A 100 14.96 -9.23 -7.68
CA ILE A 100 16.19 -9.51 -8.39
C ILE A 100 17.35 -9.43 -7.39
N PRO A 101 18.19 -10.47 -7.23
CA PRO A 101 18.09 -11.79 -7.86
C PRO A 101 16.86 -12.58 -7.39
N CYS A 102 16.39 -13.47 -8.26
CA CYS A 102 15.27 -14.37 -7.93
C CYS A 102 15.73 -15.36 -6.86
N ASN A 103 15.25 -15.18 -5.61
CA ASN A 103 15.47 -16.17 -4.56
C ASN A 103 14.51 -17.35 -4.77
N LEU A 104 15.00 -18.39 -5.38
CA LEU A 104 14.34 -19.68 -5.34
C LEU A 104 14.53 -20.21 -3.91
N GLN A 105 13.47 -20.15 -3.09
CA GLN A 105 13.45 -20.90 -1.84
C GLN A 105 13.38 -22.37 -2.25
N VAL A 106 14.52 -23.03 -2.23
CA VAL A 106 14.55 -24.49 -2.24
C VAL A 106 14.02 -24.86 -0.86
N ASP A 107 12.80 -25.42 -0.81
CA ASP A 107 12.31 -26.05 0.39
C ASP A 107 13.24 -27.23 0.69
N ASP A 108 14.19 -27.02 1.59
CA ASP A 108 15.09 -28.06 2.14
C ASP A 108 14.31 -29.05 3.03
N ASN A 109 13.11 -29.40 2.68
CA ASN A 109 12.40 -30.52 3.24
C ASN A 109 12.96 -31.82 2.64
N GLU A 110 14.15 -32.21 3.12
CA GLU A 110 14.85 -33.44 2.76
C GLU A 110 14.07 -34.73 3.05
N ASP A 111 12.86 -34.65 3.61
CA ASP A 111 12.07 -35.84 4.00
C ASP A 111 11.00 -36.27 2.98
N SER A 112 10.88 -35.61 1.85
CA SER A 112 10.12 -36.18 0.75
C SER A 112 11.06 -37.06 -0.08
N PRO A 113 10.78 -38.38 -0.25
CA PRO A 113 11.50 -39.18 -1.22
C PRO A 113 11.20 -38.53 -2.59
N SER A 114 12.14 -37.70 -3.04
CA SER A 114 12.12 -37.18 -4.38
C SER A 114 12.21 -38.41 -5.30
N GLN A 115 11.06 -38.92 -5.75
CA GLN A 115 11.04 -39.57 -7.02
C GLN A 115 11.60 -38.53 -7.96
N GLU A 116 12.85 -38.71 -8.35
CA GLU A 116 13.49 -37.95 -9.41
C GLU A 116 12.65 -38.17 -10.67
N ALA A 117 11.56 -37.40 -10.78
CA ALA A 117 10.82 -37.30 -12.03
C ALA A 117 11.79 -36.64 -12.99
N CYS A 118 12.32 -37.41 -13.91
CA CYS A 118 13.12 -36.89 -15.02
C CYS A 118 12.17 -36.10 -15.92
N TYR A 119 12.17 -34.77 -15.74
CA TYR A 119 11.41 -33.88 -16.62
C TYR A 119 12.21 -33.70 -17.91
N GLU A 120 11.60 -34.07 -19.03
CA GLU A 120 12.10 -33.69 -20.34
C GLU A 120 11.55 -32.33 -20.72
N TYR A 121 12.46 -31.36 -20.98
CA TYR A 121 12.10 -30.01 -21.36
C TYR A 121 12.09 -29.88 -22.88
N GLU A 122 10.98 -29.42 -23.44
CA GLU A 122 10.83 -29.12 -24.85
C GLU A 122 10.25 -27.68 -25.01
N PRO A 123 10.94 -26.73 -25.67
CA PRO A 123 12.23 -26.86 -26.35
C PRO A 123 13.42 -27.10 -25.39
N GLY A 124 14.15 -26.30 -24.86
CA GLY A 124 15.29 -26.55 -23.98
C GLY A 124 15.14 -25.78 -22.66
N GLU A 125 15.83 -26.21 -21.61
CA GLU A 125 15.77 -25.58 -20.28
C GLU A 125 16.07 -24.07 -20.32
N VAL A 126 17.09 -23.64 -21.06
CA VAL A 126 17.49 -22.25 -21.17
C VAL A 126 16.42 -21.41 -21.86
N GLU A 127 15.79 -21.96 -22.89
CA GLU A 127 14.76 -21.27 -23.66
C GLU A 127 13.47 -21.10 -22.84
N ILE A 128 13.09 -22.12 -22.08
CA ILE A 128 11.97 -22.06 -21.15
C ILE A 128 12.22 -21.06 -20.03
N LEU A 129 13.42 -21.06 -19.43
CA LEU A 129 13.78 -20.12 -18.37
C LEU A 129 13.80 -18.67 -18.84
N SER A 130 14.29 -18.42 -20.07
CA SER A 130 14.28 -17.07 -20.65
C SER A 130 12.87 -16.49 -20.80
N ASP A 131 11.87 -17.33 -21.00
CA ASP A 131 10.47 -16.93 -21.07
C ASP A 131 9.78 -16.85 -19.70
N LEU A 132 10.15 -17.74 -18.77
CA LEU A 132 9.49 -17.83 -17.48
C LEU A 132 9.96 -16.76 -16.49
N LEU A 133 11.25 -16.40 -16.49
CA LEU A 133 11.79 -15.43 -15.53
C LEU A 133 11.15 -14.04 -15.67
N PRO A 134 11.01 -13.46 -16.88
CA PRO A 134 10.28 -12.21 -17.05
C PRO A 134 8.82 -12.29 -16.61
N LYS A 135 8.13 -13.39 -16.92
CA LYS A 135 6.75 -13.62 -16.52
C LYS A 135 6.60 -13.74 -15.00
N ASN A 136 7.54 -14.42 -14.33
CA ASN A 136 7.56 -14.53 -12.89
C ASN A 136 7.72 -13.14 -12.24
N LEU A 137 8.63 -12.31 -12.75
CA LEU A 137 8.81 -10.95 -12.29
C LEU A 137 7.52 -10.13 -12.44
N SER A 138 6.86 -10.21 -13.60
CA SER A 138 5.57 -9.55 -13.86
C SER A 138 4.49 -9.99 -12.87
N ILE A 139 4.43 -11.29 -12.56
CA ILE A 139 3.48 -11.84 -11.59
C ILE A 139 3.77 -11.34 -10.18
N GLN A 140 5.03 -11.32 -9.74
CA GLN A 140 5.41 -10.82 -8.42
C GLN A 140 5.06 -9.34 -8.26
N VAL A 141 5.36 -8.51 -9.26
CA VAL A 141 5.00 -7.09 -9.27
C VAL A 141 3.48 -6.91 -9.24
N PHE A 142 2.75 -7.67 -10.06
CA PHE A 142 1.29 -7.61 -10.08
C PHE A 142 0.66 -8.06 -8.76
N SER A 143 1.16 -9.14 -8.16
CA SER A 143 0.74 -9.60 -6.83
C SER A 143 0.94 -8.50 -5.77
N ALA A 144 2.09 -7.84 -5.76
CA ALA A 144 2.36 -6.74 -4.85
C ALA A 144 1.45 -5.52 -5.07
N LEU A 145 1.06 -5.24 -6.33
CA LEU A 145 0.07 -4.21 -6.65
C LEU A 145 -1.31 -4.56 -6.07
N LEU A 146 -1.75 -5.81 -6.23
CA LEU A 146 -3.04 -6.29 -5.69
C LEU A 146 -3.06 -6.27 -4.17
N GLU A 147 -2.00 -6.77 -3.52
CA GLU A 147 -1.81 -6.72 -2.07
C GLU A 147 -1.89 -5.29 -1.53
N ASN A 148 -1.22 -4.38 -2.22
CA ASN A 148 -1.25 -2.98 -1.84
C ASN A 148 -2.62 -2.34 -2.04
N PHE A 149 -3.33 -2.69 -3.11
CA PHE A 149 -4.68 -2.22 -3.38
C PHE A 149 -5.65 -2.74 -2.33
N ALA A 150 -5.61 -4.03 -2.02
CA ALA A 150 -6.41 -4.64 -0.96
C ALA A 150 -6.15 -3.99 0.41
N SER A 151 -4.88 -3.76 0.74
CA SER A 151 -4.46 -3.05 1.96
C SER A 151 -5.01 -1.63 2.03
N GLU A 152 -5.02 -0.90 0.92
CA GLU A 152 -5.59 0.45 0.86
C GLU A 152 -7.10 0.44 1.08
N GLN A 153 -7.83 -0.50 0.44
CA GLN A 153 -9.27 -0.62 0.62
C GLN A 153 -9.64 -1.02 2.06
N GLY A 154 -8.91 -1.98 2.65
CA GLY A 154 -9.09 -2.37 4.05
C GLY A 154 -8.87 -1.20 5.02
N ALA A 155 -7.79 -0.45 4.85
CA ALA A 155 -7.52 0.74 5.65
C ALA A 155 -8.60 1.82 5.48
N ARG A 156 -9.08 2.01 4.25
CA ARG A 156 -10.17 2.95 3.95
C ARG A 156 -11.47 2.53 4.64
N MET A 157 -11.82 1.25 4.57
CA MET A 157 -13.00 0.70 5.25
C MET A 157 -12.96 0.97 6.77
N THR A 158 -11.84 0.64 7.42
CA THR A 158 -11.66 0.88 8.86
C THR A 158 -11.73 2.38 9.20
N ALA A 159 -11.13 3.25 8.38
CA ALA A 159 -11.16 4.68 8.60
C ALA A 159 -12.60 5.24 8.48
N MET A 160 -13.38 4.77 7.50
CA MET A 160 -14.76 5.20 7.32
C MET A 160 -15.68 4.69 8.42
N ASP A 161 -15.49 3.45 8.89
CA ASP A 161 -16.25 2.89 10.02
C ASP A 161 -16.01 3.71 11.30
N ASN A 162 -14.75 4.03 11.60
CA ASN A 162 -14.42 4.90 12.73
C ASN A 162 -14.99 6.32 12.58
N ALA A 163 -14.97 6.87 11.35
CA ALA A 163 -15.54 8.19 11.08
C ALA A 163 -17.06 8.20 11.30
N THR A 164 -17.77 7.15 10.86
CA THR A 164 -19.22 7.00 11.06
C THR A 164 -19.54 6.91 12.55
N ARG A 165 -18.82 6.08 13.30
CA ARG A 165 -19.02 5.95 14.75
C ARG A 165 -18.79 7.27 15.50
N ASN A 166 -17.73 8.00 15.15
CA ASN A 166 -17.46 9.31 15.73
C ASN A 166 -18.55 10.34 15.39
N ALA A 167 -19.11 10.27 14.17
CA ALA A 167 -20.22 11.13 13.77
C ALA A 167 -21.50 10.83 14.57
N ASP A 168 -21.83 9.57 14.78
CA ASP A 168 -22.98 9.16 15.59
C ASP A 168 -22.85 9.66 17.04
N GLU A 169 -21.68 9.48 17.67
CA GLU A 169 -21.42 10.01 18.99
C GLU A 169 -21.54 11.55 19.06
N MET A 170 -21.14 12.25 18.00
CA MET A 170 -21.28 13.70 17.93
C MET A 170 -22.76 14.13 17.79
N ILE A 171 -23.53 13.42 17.00
CA ILE A 171 -24.98 13.63 16.83
C ILE A 171 -25.69 13.46 18.17
N ASP A 172 -25.38 12.42 18.94
CA ASP A 172 -25.98 12.18 20.26
C ASP A 172 -25.65 13.32 21.22
N LYS A 173 -24.39 13.76 21.29
CA LYS A 173 -23.97 14.90 22.13
C LYS A 173 -24.69 16.18 21.72
N LEU A 174 -24.79 16.47 20.43
CA LEU A 174 -25.51 17.64 19.93
C LEU A 174 -27.00 17.58 20.23
N THR A 175 -27.63 16.41 20.12
CA THR A 175 -29.05 16.19 20.43
C THR A 175 -29.32 16.49 21.92
N ILE A 176 -28.47 16.00 22.82
CA ILE A 176 -28.59 16.27 24.25
C ILE A 176 -28.43 17.79 24.51
N THR A 177 -27.43 18.42 23.90
CA THR A 177 -27.17 19.87 24.04
C THR A 177 -28.35 20.70 23.54
N TYR A 178 -28.88 20.34 22.37
CA TYR A 178 -30.05 20.98 21.77
C TYR A 178 -31.28 20.87 22.69
N ASN A 179 -31.59 19.66 23.17
CA ASN A 179 -32.72 19.44 24.07
C ASN A 179 -32.58 20.24 25.37
N ARG A 180 -31.38 20.30 25.95
CA ARG A 180 -31.06 21.12 27.15
C ARG A 180 -31.27 22.61 26.87
N SER A 181 -30.74 23.11 25.75
CA SER A 181 -30.90 24.49 25.34
C SER A 181 -32.37 24.84 25.09
N ARG A 182 -33.10 23.99 24.42
CA ARG A 182 -34.52 24.16 24.18
C ARG A 182 -35.33 24.22 25.48
N GLN A 183 -35.06 23.31 26.42
CA GLN A 183 -35.71 23.33 27.75
C GLN A 183 -35.37 24.62 28.51
N ALA A 184 -34.14 25.08 28.50
CA ALA A 184 -33.74 26.33 29.14
C ALA A 184 -34.46 27.55 28.54
N THR A 185 -34.58 27.60 27.21
CA THR A 185 -35.30 28.66 26.52
C THR A 185 -36.79 28.65 26.91
N ILE A 186 -37.47 27.48 26.85
CA ILE A 186 -38.87 27.36 27.27
C ILE A 186 -39.06 27.80 28.73
N THR A 187 -38.17 27.38 29.61
CA THR A 187 -38.25 27.75 31.02
C THR A 187 -38.07 29.27 31.21
N SER A 188 -37.14 29.88 30.50
CA SER A 188 -36.91 31.34 30.53
C SER A 188 -38.17 32.11 30.06
N GLU A 189 -38.76 31.67 28.95
CA GLU A 189 -39.99 32.26 28.40
C GLU A 189 -41.17 32.13 29.40
N LEU A 190 -41.32 30.97 30.05
CA LEU A 190 -42.33 30.76 31.05
C LEU A 190 -42.15 31.67 32.27
N ILE A 191 -40.94 31.83 32.78
CA ILE A 191 -40.57 32.73 33.88
C ILE A 191 -40.90 34.17 33.51
N GLU A 192 -40.60 34.59 32.30
CA GLU A 192 -40.86 35.93 31.80
C GLU A 192 -42.36 36.23 31.74
N ILE A 193 -43.16 35.28 31.24
CA ILE A 193 -44.64 35.37 31.19
C ILE A 193 -45.23 35.47 32.64
N ILE A 194 -44.75 34.63 33.56
CA ILE A 194 -45.25 34.64 34.94
C ILE A 194 -44.87 35.95 35.62
N SER A 195 -43.63 36.40 35.49
CA SER A 195 -43.17 37.68 36.07
C SER A 195 -43.91 38.88 35.49
N GLY A 196 -44.25 38.82 34.18
CA GLY A 196 -45.06 39.88 33.55
C GLY A 196 -46.54 39.88 34.04
N ALA A 197 -47.11 38.69 34.35
CA ALA A 197 -48.44 38.58 34.90
C ALA A 197 -48.55 39.01 36.36
N GLU A 198 -47.48 38.83 37.18
CA GLU A 198 -47.45 39.30 38.55
C GLU A 198 -47.21 40.80 38.68
N ALA A 199 -46.74 41.46 37.63
CA ALA A 199 -46.46 42.92 37.59
C ALA A 199 -47.70 43.74 37.16
N LEU A 200 -48.78 43.12 36.78
CA LEU A 200 -50.10 43.71 36.47
C LEU A 200 -51.03 43.62 37.67
#